data_b7e5ca9e377aaf6bfbe63eb642015b1a
#
_entry.id   b7e5ca9e377aaf6bfbe63eb642015b1a
#
_cell.length_a   1.000
_cell.length_b   1.000
_cell.length_c   1.000
_cell.angle_alpha   90.00
_cell.angle_beta   90.00
_cell.angle_gamma   90.00
#
_symmetry.space_group_name_H-M   'P 1'
#
loop_
_entity.id
_entity.type
_entity.pdbx_description
1 polymer ?
#
loop_
_entity_poly.entity_id
_entity_poly.type
_entity_poly.pdbx_seq_one_letter_code
_entity_poly.pdbx_strand_id
1 'polypeptide(L)'
;ANEVAGEIAFGCENYGYTHEEIQSHVLQAAQYNKIEDLLDHSLHTLSYGMRQKVAIASAQAIEPEIYVMDEPSANLDIESTYRFGDIIRNLKAQGKTIVIAEHRLYYLMDVADRFFCIQHGAIVREFSREEMKSLPSAEVHTLGLRTPDLYQMAFQQMPSAATDEVVLETQGLHKAFDG
;
A
#
# COMPACT_ATOMS: atom_id res chain seq x y z
N ALA A 1 -16.37 -9.43 13.78
CA ALA A 1 -16.64 -8.03 14.15
C ALA A 1 -17.30 -7.29 12.99
N ASN A 2 -18.26 -6.41 13.26
CA ASN A 2 -18.90 -5.58 12.23
C ASN A 2 -18.31 -4.15 12.24
N GLU A 3 -17.61 -3.78 13.30
CA GLU A 3 -17.04 -2.46 13.55
C GLU A 3 -15.52 -2.50 13.46
N VAL A 4 -14.93 -1.35 13.13
CA VAL A 4 -13.48 -1.19 12.97
C VAL A 4 -12.73 -1.54 14.27
N ALA A 5 -13.19 -1.08 15.42
CA ALA A 5 -12.56 -1.38 16.70
C ALA A 5 -12.49 -2.90 16.95
N GLY A 6 -13.58 -3.62 16.70
CA GLY A 6 -13.63 -5.07 16.84
C GLY A 6 -12.73 -5.82 15.86
N GLU A 7 -12.56 -5.31 14.64
CA GLU A 7 -11.63 -5.90 13.66
C GLU A 7 -10.17 -5.73 14.09
N ILE A 8 -9.82 -4.56 14.64
CA ILE A 8 -8.47 -4.31 15.16
C ILE A 8 -8.22 -5.14 16.42
N ALA A 9 -9.24 -5.31 17.30
CA ALA A 9 -9.13 -6.07 18.53
C ALA A 9 -8.98 -7.58 18.31
N PHE A 10 -9.49 -8.11 17.20
CA PHE A 10 -9.61 -9.54 16.95
C PHE A 10 -8.30 -10.33 17.14
N GLY A 11 -7.18 -9.77 16.66
CA GLY A 11 -5.86 -10.38 16.86
C GLY A 11 -5.48 -10.48 18.34
N CYS A 12 -5.66 -9.39 19.08
CA CYS A 12 -5.33 -9.31 20.50
C CYS A 12 -6.19 -10.26 21.34
N GLU A 13 -7.49 -10.40 21.01
CA GLU A 13 -8.39 -11.38 21.65
C GLU A 13 -7.88 -12.80 21.47
N ASN A 14 -7.46 -13.16 20.25
CA ASN A 14 -6.91 -14.51 19.96
C ASN A 14 -5.60 -14.80 20.68
N TYR A 15 -4.80 -13.77 20.97
CA TYR A 15 -3.58 -13.90 21.77
C TYR A 15 -3.85 -13.89 23.29
N GLY A 16 -5.10 -13.70 23.71
CA GLY A 16 -5.52 -13.75 25.12
C GLY A 16 -5.13 -12.50 25.91
N TYR A 17 -5.01 -11.36 25.27
CA TYR A 17 -4.78 -10.07 25.94
C TYR A 17 -5.96 -9.72 26.85
N THR A 18 -5.70 -9.02 27.94
CA THR A 18 -6.74 -8.50 28.81
C THR A 18 -7.53 -7.38 28.13
N HIS A 19 -8.73 -7.10 28.62
CA HIS A 19 -9.56 -6.04 28.07
C HIS A 19 -8.87 -4.65 28.05
N GLU A 20 -8.09 -4.33 29.08
CA GLU A 20 -7.34 -3.09 29.17
C GLU A 20 -6.20 -3.03 28.13
N GLU A 21 -5.49 -4.14 27.94
CA GLU A 21 -4.45 -4.26 26.92
C GLU A 21 -5.05 -4.12 25.53
N ILE A 22 -6.17 -4.79 25.24
CA ILE A 22 -6.86 -4.70 23.95
C ILE A 22 -7.24 -3.26 23.64
N GLN A 23 -7.86 -2.54 24.61
CA GLN A 23 -8.22 -1.14 24.41
C GLN A 23 -7.00 -0.27 24.10
N SER A 24 -5.90 -0.48 24.82
CA SER A 24 -4.65 0.26 24.60
C SER A 24 -4.09 0.00 23.20
N HIS A 25 -3.98 -1.26 22.80
CA HIS A 25 -3.42 -1.67 21.51
C HIS A 25 -4.29 -1.21 20.33
N VAL A 26 -5.62 -1.30 20.45
CA VAL A 26 -6.57 -0.81 19.44
C VAL A 26 -6.42 0.70 19.25
N LEU A 27 -6.39 1.46 20.34
CA LEU A 27 -6.25 2.92 20.26
C LEU A 27 -4.90 3.33 19.67
N GLN A 28 -3.83 2.69 20.08
CA GLN A 28 -2.49 2.94 19.57
C GLN A 28 -2.39 2.62 18.07
N ALA A 29 -2.90 1.47 17.63
CA ALA A 29 -2.92 1.09 16.23
C ALA A 29 -3.78 2.05 15.38
N ALA A 30 -4.92 2.50 15.91
CA ALA A 30 -5.78 3.49 15.24
C ALA A 30 -5.05 4.83 15.06
N GLN A 31 -4.37 5.32 16.09
CA GLN A 31 -3.58 6.56 16.06
C GLN A 31 -2.44 6.49 15.04
N TYR A 32 -1.69 5.40 14.99
CA TYR A 32 -0.63 5.21 14.00
C TYR A 32 -1.13 5.32 12.56
N ASN A 33 -2.34 4.80 12.31
CA ASN A 33 -2.93 4.78 10.98
C ASN A 33 -3.83 5.99 10.69
N LYS A 34 -4.03 6.88 11.67
CA LYS A 34 -4.92 8.06 11.60
C LYS A 34 -6.34 7.66 11.22
N ILE A 35 -6.92 6.73 11.97
CA ILE A 35 -8.26 6.17 11.79
C ILE A 35 -9.05 6.12 13.11
N GLU A 36 -8.69 6.95 14.10
CA GLU A 36 -9.37 6.99 15.41
C GLU A 36 -10.85 7.33 15.26
N ASP A 37 -11.18 8.19 14.31
CA ASP A 37 -12.53 8.61 13.97
C ASP A 37 -13.36 7.51 13.30
N LEU A 38 -12.73 6.43 12.87
CA LEU A 38 -13.38 5.30 12.21
C LEU A 38 -13.71 4.14 13.17
N LEU A 39 -13.25 4.16 14.42
CA LEU A 39 -13.34 3.02 15.34
C LEU A 39 -14.77 2.50 15.53
N ASP A 40 -15.77 3.39 15.56
CA ASP A 40 -17.18 3.07 15.72
C ASP A 40 -17.92 2.83 14.38
N HIS A 41 -17.19 2.92 13.24
CA HIS A 41 -17.81 2.74 11.93
C HIS A 41 -17.91 1.28 11.56
N SER A 42 -18.96 0.95 10.76
CA SER A 42 -19.06 -0.37 10.17
C SER A 42 -18.03 -0.55 9.05
N LEU A 43 -17.37 -1.71 9.02
CA LEU A 43 -16.42 -2.08 7.95
C LEU A 43 -17.04 -2.00 6.54
N HIS A 44 -18.36 -2.24 6.43
CA HIS A 44 -19.06 -2.22 5.16
C HIS A 44 -19.22 -0.81 4.56
N THR A 45 -19.18 0.22 5.39
CA THR A 45 -19.31 1.62 4.94
C THR A 45 -17.97 2.24 4.51
N LEU A 46 -16.86 1.56 4.77
CA LEU A 46 -15.53 2.07 4.48
C LEU A 46 -15.16 1.95 3.00
N SER A 47 -14.47 2.97 2.50
CA SER A 47 -13.77 2.88 1.22
C SER A 47 -12.70 1.79 1.25
N TYR A 48 -12.23 1.35 0.08
CA TYR A 48 -11.18 0.33 0.00
C TYR A 48 -9.89 0.77 0.72
N GLY A 49 -9.45 2.02 0.52
CA GLY A 49 -8.26 2.55 1.19
C GLY A 49 -8.40 2.63 2.72
N MET A 50 -9.60 2.95 3.24
CA MET A 50 -9.88 2.91 4.68
C MET A 50 -9.82 1.47 5.20
N ARG A 51 -10.42 0.50 4.52
CA ARG A 51 -10.34 -0.93 4.90
C ARG A 51 -8.91 -1.43 4.95
N GLN A 52 -8.06 -0.99 4.02
CA GLN A 52 -6.65 -1.36 4.03
C GLN A 52 -5.91 -0.78 5.24
N LYS A 53 -6.17 0.47 5.63
CA LYS A 53 -5.62 1.02 6.88
C LYS A 53 -6.08 0.25 8.10
N VAL A 54 -7.35 -0.17 8.14
CA VAL A 54 -7.86 -1.02 9.22
C VAL A 54 -7.13 -2.36 9.26
N ALA A 55 -6.91 -3.02 8.12
CA ALA A 55 -6.17 -4.28 8.05
C ALA A 55 -4.73 -4.13 8.55
N ILE A 56 -4.06 -3.01 8.22
CA ILE A 56 -2.72 -2.70 8.75
C ILE A 56 -2.78 -2.47 10.26
N ALA A 57 -3.76 -1.70 10.75
CA ALA A 57 -3.94 -1.47 12.17
C ALA A 57 -4.19 -2.76 12.94
N SER A 58 -5.00 -3.69 12.39
CA SER A 58 -5.24 -5.01 12.98
C SER A 58 -3.96 -5.83 13.10
N ALA A 59 -3.10 -5.79 12.07
CA ALA A 59 -1.81 -6.45 12.12
C ALA A 59 -0.84 -5.77 13.10
N GLN A 60 -0.92 -4.44 13.26
CA GLN A 60 -0.06 -3.69 14.18
C GLN A 60 -0.48 -3.85 15.63
N ALA A 61 -1.77 -4.04 15.91
CA ALA A 61 -2.29 -4.15 17.27
C ALA A 61 -1.67 -5.32 18.07
N ILE A 62 -1.24 -6.39 17.40
CA ILE A 62 -0.53 -7.52 18.03
C ILE A 62 1.00 -7.33 18.10
N GLU A 63 1.50 -6.18 17.64
CA GLU A 63 2.93 -5.79 17.65
C GLU A 63 3.90 -6.86 17.14
N PRO A 64 3.69 -7.49 15.98
CA PRO A 64 4.55 -8.56 15.50
C PRO A 64 5.96 -8.05 15.23
N GLU A 65 6.95 -8.96 15.34
CA GLU A 65 8.33 -8.65 14.96
C GLU A 65 8.55 -8.72 13.44
N ILE A 66 7.71 -9.48 12.74
CA ILE A 66 7.82 -9.70 11.30
C ILE A 66 6.47 -9.41 10.64
N TYR A 67 6.47 -8.52 9.67
CA TYR A 67 5.33 -8.22 8.80
C TYR A 67 5.55 -8.85 7.44
N VAL A 68 4.57 -9.62 6.94
CA VAL A 68 4.56 -10.16 5.59
C VAL A 68 3.34 -9.62 4.86
N MET A 69 3.53 -8.97 3.74
CA MET A 69 2.48 -8.30 2.99
C MET A 69 2.55 -8.68 1.51
N ASP A 70 1.39 -8.97 0.93
CA ASP A 70 1.25 -9.31 -0.48
C ASP A 70 0.44 -8.21 -1.19
N GLU A 71 1.07 -7.55 -2.18
CA GLU A 71 0.51 -6.43 -2.97
C GLU A 71 -0.23 -5.36 -2.14
N PRO A 72 0.32 -4.87 -1.04
CA PRO A 72 -0.40 -3.96 -0.13
C PRO A 72 -0.80 -2.63 -0.78
N SER A 73 -0.21 -2.25 -1.92
CA SER A 73 -0.53 -1.01 -2.63
C SER A 73 -1.54 -1.18 -3.78
N ALA A 74 -2.01 -2.40 -4.07
CA ALA A 74 -2.74 -2.74 -5.30
C ALA A 74 -3.92 -1.80 -5.63
N ASN A 75 -4.69 -1.38 -4.61
CA ASN A 75 -5.89 -0.56 -4.79
C ASN A 75 -5.76 0.83 -4.12
N LEU A 76 -4.54 1.26 -3.85
CA LEU A 76 -4.27 2.60 -3.35
C LEU A 76 -4.03 3.57 -4.50
N ASP A 77 -4.51 4.79 -4.35
CA ASP A 77 -4.07 5.93 -5.15
C ASP A 77 -2.62 6.30 -4.82
N ILE A 78 -2.05 7.19 -5.62
CA ILE A 78 -0.64 7.59 -5.47
C ILE A 78 -0.38 8.18 -4.08
N GLU A 79 -1.24 9.06 -3.59
CA GLU A 79 -1.07 9.72 -2.29
C GLU A 79 -1.15 8.71 -1.14
N SER A 80 -2.15 7.83 -1.17
CA SER A 80 -2.30 6.75 -0.17
C SER A 80 -1.13 5.78 -0.20
N THR A 81 -0.56 5.51 -1.38
CA THR A 81 0.63 4.66 -1.51
C THR A 81 1.86 5.30 -0.86
N TYR A 82 2.09 6.60 -1.01
CA TYR A 82 3.18 7.28 -0.32
C TYR A 82 2.97 7.30 1.20
N ARG A 83 1.75 7.54 1.67
CA ARG A 83 1.41 7.45 3.11
C ARG A 83 1.65 6.05 3.67
N PHE A 84 1.36 5.01 2.88
CA PHE A 84 1.69 3.64 3.24
C PHE A 84 3.22 3.44 3.33
N GLY A 85 3.98 3.99 2.41
CA GLY A 85 5.44 4.03 2.49
C GLY A 85 5.97 4.66 3.78
N ASP A 86 5.29 5.69 4.31
CA ASP A 86 5.65 6.30 5.60
C ASP A 86 5.36 5.34 6.77
N ILE A 87 4.26 4.57 6.72
CA ILE A 87 3.99 3.53 7.72
C ILE A 87 5.10 2.48 7.73
N ILE A 88 5.51 1.98 6.55
CA ILE A 88 6.61 1.02 6.41
C ILE A 88 7.92 1.59 6.97
N ARG A 89 8.21 2.86 6.69
CA ARG A 89 9.41 3.54 7.22
C ARG A 89 9.41 3.61 8.75
N ASN A 90 8.25 3.89 9.34
CA ASN A 90 8.10 3.95 10.79
C ASN A 90 8.25 2.57 11.43
N LEU A 91 7.66 1.51 10.87
CA LEU A 91 7.83 0.13 11.34
C LEU A 91 9.30 -0.30 11.28
N LYS A 92 9.99 0.02 10.19
CA LYS A 92 11.42 -0.22 10.05
C LYS A 92 12.24 0.53 11.10
N ALA A 93 11.92 1.79 11.39
CA ALA A 93 12.60 2.58 12.43
C ALA A 93 12.41 2.00 13.83
N GLN A 94 11.32 1.25 14.07
CA GLN A 94 11.07 0.49 15.29
C GLN A 94 11.83 -0.85 15.34
N GLY A 95 12.63 -1.17 14.32
CA GLY A 95 13.40 -2.42 14.24
C GLY A 95 12.61 -3.61 13.72
N LYS A 96 11.40 -3.42 13.21
CA LYS A 96 10.59 -4.52 12.68
C LYS A 96 11.15 -5.06 11.36
N THR A 97 11.01 -6.37 11.15
CA THR A 97 11.34 -7.01 9.87
C THR A 97 10.12 -6.95 8.95
N ILE A 98 10.31 -6.51 7.72
CA ILE A 98 9.21 -6.31 6.77
C ILE A 98 9.54 -7.02 5.46
N VAL A 99 8.66 -7.92 5.03
CA VAL A 99 8.73 -8.62 3.74
C VAL A 99 7.51 -8.21 2.92
N ILE A 100 7.73 -7.66 1.74
CA ILE A 100 6.65 -7.19 0.86
C ILE A 100 6.82 -7.83 -0.51
N ALA A 101 5.79 -8.55 -0.99
CA ALA A 101 5.67 -8.90 -2.40
C ALA A 101 4.97 -7.74 -3.11
N GLU A 102 5.62 -7.12 -4.11
CA GLU A 102 5.11 -5.91 -4.75
C GLU A 102 5.72 -5.72 -6.15
N HIS A 103 4.95 -5.13 -7.04
CA HIS A 103 5.42 -4.74 -8.38
C HIS A 103 5.44 -3.22 -8.60
N ARG A 104 4.86 -2.43 -7.68
CA ARG A 104 4.95 -0.97 -7.62
C ARG A 104 6.06 -0.55 -6.67
N LEU A 105 7.29 -0.45 -7.14
CA LEU A 105 8.46 -0.28 -6.27
C LEU A 105 8.74 1.16 -5.86
N TYR A 106 8.17 2.16 -6.54
CA TYR A 106 8.55 3.58 -6.39
C TYR A 106 8.46 4.10 -4.94
N TYR A 107 7.50 3.65 -4.14
CA TYR A 107 7.34 4.09 -2.75
C TYR A 107 8.26 3.34 -1.76
N LEU A 108 8.85 2.23 -2.20
CA LEU A 108 9.76 1.39 -1.42
C LEU A 108 11.23 1.68 -1.69
N MET A 109 11.55 2.43 -2.76
CA MET A 109 12.92 2.65 -3.23
C MET A 109 13.83 3.29 -2.18
N ASP A 110 13.27 4.12 -1.27
CA ASP A 110 14.04 4.76 -0.21
C ASP A 110 13.94 4.02 1.15
N VAL A 111 13.09 2.99 1.23
CA VAL A 111 12.82 2.27 2.47
C VAL A 111 13.40 0.86 2.48
N ALA A 112 13.24 0.12 1.38
CA ALA A 112 13.72 -1.26 1.29
C ALA A 112 15.25 -1.33 1.33
N ASP A 113 15.79 -2.35 1.99
CA ASP A 113 17.23 -2.60 2.04
C ASP A 113 17.69 -3.53 0.94
N ARG A 114 16.86 -4.53 0.60
CA ARG A 114 17.14 -5.57 -0.39
C ARG A 114 15.91 -5.84 -1.23
N PHE A 115 16.12 -6.21 -2.47
CA PHE A 115 15.07 -6.62 -3.40
C PHE A 115 15.39 -8.00 -3.95
N PHE A 116 14.38 -8.86 -4.00
CA PHE A 116 14.48 -10.21 -4.54
C PHE A 116 13.55 -10.35 -5.74
N CYS A 117 14.09 -10.73 -6.88
CA CYS A 117 13.28 -11.11 -8.04
C CYS A 117 12.96 -12.59 -7.97
N ILE A 118 11.67 -12.92 -7.96
CA ILE A 118 11.17 -14.29 -7.90
C ILE A 118 10.52 -14.63 -9.24
N GLN A 119 10.98 -15.71 -9.89
CA GLN A 119 10.39 -16.24 -11.12
C GLN A 119 10.24 -17.75 -10.97
N HIS A 120 9.08 -18.28 -11.36
CA HIS A 120 8.77 -19.71 -11.29
C HIS A 120 9.05 -20.35 -9.90
N GLY A 121 8.78 -19.60 -8.83
CA GLY A 121 8.97 -20.08 -7.45
C GLY A 121 10.42 -20.07 -6.95
N ALA A 122 11.37 -19.50 -7.70
CA ALA A 122 12.77 -19.40 -7.31
C ALA A 122 13.24 -17.94 -7.26
N ILE A 123 14.14 -17.63 -6.33
CA ILE A 123 14.87 -16.35 -6.34
C ILE A 123 15.88 -16.41 -7.47
N VAL A 124 15.67 -15.61 -8.52
CA VAL A 124 16.55 -15.57 -9.69
C VAL A 124 17.60 -14.47 -9.59
N ARG A 125 17.32 -13.42 -8.80
CA ARG A 125 18.26 -12.31 -8.61
C ARG A 125 17.96 -11.58 -7.29
N GLU A 126 19.00 -11.05 -6.70
CA GLU A 126 18.97 -10.15 -5.57
C GLU A 126 19.61 -8.81 -5.96
N PHE A 127 19.07 -7.71 -5.42
CA PHE A 127 19.60 -6.37 -5.61
C PHE A 127 19.68 -5.64 -4.28
N SER A 128 20.74 -4.89 -4.09
CA SER A 128 20.79 -3.79 -3.11
C SER A 128 19.89 -2.63 -3.57
N ARG A 129 19.67 -1.66 -2.69
CA ARG A 129 18.95 -0.43 -3.02
C ARG A 129 19.61 0.34 -4.16
N GLU A 130 20.92 0.47 -4.10
CA GLU A 130 21.73 1.20 -5.09
C GLU A 130 21.67 0.55 -6.47
N GLU A 131 21.77 -0.79 -6.53
CA GLU A 131 21.63 -1.54 -7.77
C GLU A 131 20.24 -1.39 -8.35
N MET A 132 19.19 -1.49 -7.51
CA MET A 132 17.81 -1.33 -7.97
C MET A 132 17.55 0.08 -8.53
N LYS A 133 18.09 1.13 -7.88
CA LYS A 133 17.98 2.52 -8.37
C LYS A 133 18.72 2.76 -9.69
N SER A 134 19.78 2.02 -9.94
CA SER A 134 20.62 2.17 -11.15
C SER A 134 20.22 1.26 -12.31
N LEU A 135 19.17 0.43 -12.14
CA LEU A 135 18.71 -0.49 -13.18
C LEU A 135 18.29 0.25 -14.45
N PRO A 136 18.81 -0.15 -15.63
CA PRO A 136 18.35 0.40 -16.90
C PRO A 136 16.86 0.08 -17.13
N SER A 137 16.11 1.03 -17.71
CA SER A 137 14.67 0.88 -17.98
C SER A 137 14.34 -0.40 -18.79
N ALA A 138 15.21 -0.79 -19.74
CA ALA A 138 15.03 -2.02 -20.50
C ALA A 138 15.08 -3.28 -19.61
N GLU A 139 15.92 -3.28 -18.58
CA GLU A 139 16.05 -4.38 -17.64
C GLU A 139 14.86 -4.43 -16.68
N VAL A 140 14.39 -3.27 -16.21
CA VAL A 140 13.16 -3.15 -15.42
C VAL A 140 11.97 -3.78 -16.13
N HIS A 141 11.80 -3.49 -17.44
CA HIS A 141 10.74 -4.08 -18.25
C HIS A 141 10.92 -5.60 -18.44
N THR A 142 12.15 -6.07 -18.63
CA THR A 142 12.43 -7.52 -18.78
C THR A 142 12.10 -8.29 -17.50
N LEU A 143 12.28 -7.68 -16.34
CA LEU A 143 11.89 -8.23 -15.04
C LEU A 143 10.38 -8.17 -14.76
N GLY A 144 9.58 -7.56 -15.66
CA GLY A 144 8.15 -7.38 -15.48
C GLY A 144 7.78 -6.32 -14.43
N LEU A 145 8.74 -5.49 -14.04
CA LEU A 145 8.54 -4.45 -13.05
C LEU A 145 7.97 -3.18 -13.70
N ARG A 146 7.17 -2.45 -12.94
CA ARG A 146 6.79 -1.07 -13.29
C ARG A 146 7.96 -0.14 -12.98
N THR A 147 8.03 1.00 -13.70
CA THR A 147 9.13 1.95 -13.47
C THR A 147 9.24 2.33 -11.99
N PRO A 148 10.43 2.20 -11.41
CA PRO A 148 10.68 2.58 -10.01
C PRO A 148 10.75 4.10 -9.81
N ASP A 149 10.87 4.87 -10.88
CA ASP A 149 10.90 6.32 -10.86
C ASP A 149 9.79 6.92 -11.72
N LEU A 150 8.76 7.44 -11.06
CA LEU A 150 7.62 8.05 -11.75
C LEU A 150 7.97 9.40 -12.42
N TYR A 151 9.04 10.07 -11.97
CA TYR A 151 9.47 11.35 -12.53
C TYR A 151 10.23 11.20 -13.86
N GLN A 152 10.76 10.00 -14.13
CA GLN A 152 11.42 9.69 -15.40
C GLN A 152 10.44 9.21 -16.49
N MET A 153 9.15 9.13 -16.22
CA MET A 153 8.15 8.85 -17.23
C MET A 153 8.04 10.04 -18.19
N ALA A 154 8.83 10.02 -19.25
CA ALA A 154 8.63 10.93 -20.36
C ALA A 154 7.32 10.58 -21.06
N PHE A 155 6.32 11.44 -20.94
CA PHE A 155 5.15 11.39 -21.79
C PHE A 155 5.63 11.70 -23.22
N GLN A 156 5.75 10.69 -24.06
CA GLN A 156 5.79 10.93 -25.49
C GLN A 156 4.42 11.54 -25.86
N GLN A 157 4.41 12.84 -26.09
CA GLN A 157 3.29 13.45 -26.81
C GLN A 157 3.23 12.73 -28.17
N MET A 158 2.26 11.85 -28.33
CA MET A 158 1.92 11.40 -29.66
C MET A 158 1.59 12.65 -30.48
N PRO A 159 2.19 12.80 -31.67
CA PRO A 159 1.78 13.89 -32.55
C PRO A 159 0.26 13.79 -32.72
N SER A 160 -0.44 14.87 -32.38
CA SER A 160 -1.87 14.93 -32.53
C SER A 160 -2.17 14.77 -34.03
N ALA A 161 -2.68 13.63 -34.40
CA ALA A 161 -3.35 13.45 -35.71
C ALA A 161 -4.81 13.90 -35.58
N ALA A 162 -5.04 15.03 -34.90
CA ALA A 162 -6.38 15.58 -34.79
C ALA A 162 -6.87 15.93 -36.21
N THR A 163 -7.82 15.18 -36.66
CA THR A 163 -8.64 15.53 -37.81
C THR A 163 -9.80 16.37 -37.31
N ASP A 164 -10.38 17.24 -38.17
CA ASP A 164 -11.58 18.02 -37.82
C ASP A 164 -12.84 17.14 -37.68
N GLU A 165 -12.68 15.83 -37.78
CA GLU A 165 -13.75 14.87 -37.65
C GLU A 165 -14.05 14.61 -36.19
N VAL A 166 -15.24 14.90 -35.71
CA VAL A 166 -15.72 14.61 -34.38
C VAL A 166 -16.00 13.13 -34.26
N VAL A 167 -15.11 12.41 -33.56
CA VAL A 167 -15.22 10.94 -33.34
C VAL A 167 -16.12 10.63 -32.14
N LEU A 168 -16.17 11.50 -31.15
CA LEU A 168 -17.01 11.38 -29.95
C LEU A 168 -17.40 12.76 -29.43
N GLU A 169 -18.70 13.02 -29.28
CA GLU A 169 -19.25 14.21 -28.65
C GLU A 169 -20.10 13.78 -27.42
N THR A 170 -19.94 14.46 -26.31
CA THR A 170 -20.78 14.24 -25.12
C THR A 170 -21.47 15.53 -24.74
N GLN A 171 -22.82 15.49 -24.58
CA GLN A 171 -23.62 16.61 -24.12
C GLN A 171 -24.25 16.28 -22.77
N GLY A 172 -24.05 17.15 -21.79
CA GLY A 172 -24.69 17.02 -20.48
C GLY A 172 -24.27 15.77 -19.68
N LEU A 173 -23.05 15.26 -19.91
CA LEU A 173 -22.53 14.14 -19.12
C LEU A 173 -22.44 14.52 -17.65
N HIS A 174 -23.26 13.88 -16.82
CA HIS A 174 -23.30 14.10 -15.38
C HIS A 174 -23.20 12.78 -14.67
N LYS A 175 -22.35 12.70 -13.66
CA LYS A 175 -22.25 11.58 -12.74
C LYS A 175 -22.32 12.10 -11.31
N ALA A 176 -23.37 11.72 -10.59
CA ALA A 176 -23.47 11.93 -9.16
C ALA A 176 -22.97 10.65 -8.44
N PHE A 177 -22.25 10.81 -7.38
CA PHE A 177 -21.98 9.76 -6.40
C PHE A 177 -22.90 10.02 -5.23
N ASP A 178 -23.79 9.07 -4.94
CA ASP A 178 -24.58 9.10 -3.71
C ASP A 178 -23.59 8.99 -2.54
N GLY A 179 -23.58 10.00 -1.66
CA GLY A 179 -22.70 10.08 -0.50
C GLY A 179 -23.14 9.17 0.64
#